data_fb0b59fe35b6566bee1ae0277a314045
#
_entry.id   fb0b59fe35b6566bee1ae0277a314045
#
_cell.length_a   1.000
_cell.length_b   1.000
_cell.length_c   1.000
_cell.angle_alpha   90.00
_cell.angle_beta   90.00
_cell.angle_gamma   90.00
#
_symmetry.space_group_name_H-M   'P 1'
#
loop_
_entity.id
_entity.type
_entity.pdbx_description
1 polymer ?
#
loop_
_entity_poly.entity_id
_entity_poly.type
_entity_poly.pdbx_seq_one_letter_code
_entity_poly.pdbx_strand_id
1 'polypeptide(L)'
;WRGKTIVNLSRAFLDTNGAHQEADVTLEVPNRQGNLFEKTEVADVKGKWLDMLSDLNVCSQKGLVERFDGSIGAGSVFMPYGGKYQLTETQAMVAKLPVLKGRTDTVTMMSYGFDPELSSWSPYHGAVYAVVSSVAKIVAAGGDYSRIRFTFQEYFRRMNENPSRWSQPFSALLGAY
;
A
#
# COMPACT_ATOMS: atom_id res chain seq x y z
N TRP A 1 6.20 -11.18 -39.24
CA TRP A 1 4.89 -11.29 -39.84
C TRP A 1 4.97 -11.17 -41.37
N ARG A 2 4.37 -12.07 -42.11
CA ARG A 2 4.42 -12.13 -43.58
C ARG A 2 5.85 -12.06 -44.13
N GLY A 3 6.78 -12.78 -43.52
CA GLY A 3 8.19 -12.80 -43.91
C GLY A 3 9.01 -11.56 -43.51
N LYS A 4 8.39 -10.60 -42.81
CA LYS A 4 9.09 -9.43 -42.24
C LYS A 4 9.23 -9.55 -40.73
N THR A 5 10.40 -9.28 -40.21
CA THR A 5 10.63 -9.15 -38.78
C THR A 5 10.03 -7.84 -38.30
N ILE A 6 9.06 -7.89 -37.37
CA ILE A 6 8.40 -6.72 -36.80
C ILE A 6 8.82 -6.49 -35.33
N VAL A 7 9.35 -7.52 -34.65
CA VAL A 7 9.93 -7.43 -33.33
C VAL A 7 11.19 -8.27 -33.31
N ASN A 8 12.27 -7.67 -32.83
CA ASN A 8 13.56 -8.35 -32.61
C ASN A 8 14.20 -7.78 -31.35
N LEU A 9 13.98 -8.44 -30.22
CA LEU A 9 14.50 -8.05 -28.91
C LEU A 9 15.57 -9.05 -28.47
N SER A 10 16.69 -8.54 -28.05
CA SER A 10 17.74 -9.39 -27.49
C SER A 10 17.37 -9.90 -26.10
N ARG A 11 17.88 -11.07 -25.73
CA ARG A 11 17.70 -11.60 -24.38
C ARG A 11 18.31 -10.68 -23.32
N ALA A 12 19.49 -10.11 -23.61
CA ALA A 12 20.13 -9.15 -22.72
C ALA A 12 19.25 -7.92 -22.43
N PHE A 13 18.57 -7.40 -23.43
CA PHE A 13 17.62 -6.29 -23.23
C PHE A 13 16.45 -6.67 -22.31
N LEU A 14 15.90 -7.87 -22.50
CA LEU A 14 14.81 -8.36 -21.65
C LEU A 14 15.25 -8.62 -20.22
N ASP A 15 16.44 -9.17 -20.02
CA ASP A 15 17.00 -9.48 -18.70
C ASP A 15 17.38 -8.23 -17.88
N THR A 16 17.61 -7.10 -18.54
CA THR A 16 17.91 -5.81 -17.89
C THR A 16 16.68 -4.91 -17.72
N ASN A 17 15.47 -5.41 -18.03
CA ASN A 17 14.25 -4.60 -18.07
C ASN A 17 14.33 -3.36 -18.99
N GLY A 18 15.21 -3.39 -19.97
CA GLY A 18 15.39 -2.32 -20.94
C GLY A 18 16.78 -1.72 -20.94
N ALA A 19 16.89 -0.45 -21.36
CA ALA A 19 18.17 0.25 -21.41
C ALA A 19 18.62 0.67 -20.00
N HIS A 20 19.92 0.57 -19.75
CA HIS A 20 20.52 1.13 -18.55
C HIS A 20 20.32 2.66 -18.56
N GLN A 21 19.78 3.20 -17.49
CA GLN A 21 19.53 4.63 -17.32
C GLN A 21 20.27 5.13 -16.08
N GLU A 22 20.87 6.30 -16.22
CA GLU A 22 21.47 7.03 -15.11
C GLU A 22 20.70 8.33 -14.93
N ALA A 23 20.45 8.71 -13.68
CA ALA A 23 19.77 9.94 -13.36
C ALA A 23 20.38 10.59 -12.11
N ASP A 24 20.56 11.89 -12.17
CA ASP A 24 20.92 12.68 -10.99
C ASP A 24 19.69 12.86 -10.11
N VAL A 25 19.90 12.77 -8.79
CA VAL A 25 18.87 12.95 -7.79
C VAL A 25 19.25 14.06 -6.83
N THR A 26 18.38 15.06 -6.70
CA THR A 26 18.49 16.09 -5.67
C THR A 26 17.43 15.84 -4.61
N LEU A 27 17.82 15.40 -3.42
CA LEU A 27 16.89 15.14 -2.33
C LEU A 27 16.31 16.45 -1.79
N GLU A 28 14.99 16.48 -1.70
CA GLU A 28 14.24 17.59 -1.13
C GLU A 28 13.79 17.24 0.29
N VAL A 29 14.01 18.16 1.22
CA VAL A 29 13.51 18.04 2.59
C VAL A 29 12.03 18.42 2.59
N PRO A 30 11.16 17.66 3.28
CA PRO A 30 9.74 18.00 3.39
C PRO A 30 9.53 19.41 3.92
N ASN A 31 8.56 20.12 3.37
CA ASN A 31 8.23 21.46 3.83
C ASN A 31 7.73 21.39 5.29
N ARG A 32 8.20 22.32 6.14
CA ARG A 32 7.71 22.44 7.52
C ARG A 32 6.23 22.81 7.59
N GLN A 33 5.76 23.63 6.63
CA GLN A 33 4.34 23.93 6.50
C GLN A 33 3.62 22.65 6.04
N GLY A 34 2.59 22.25 6.78
CA GLY A 34 1.85 21.03 6.53
C GLY A 34 2.47 19.77 7.14
N ASN A 35 3.38 19.93 8.08
CA ASN A 35 3.92 18.81 8.86
C ASN A 35 2.80 18.16 9.67
N LEU A 36 2.44 16.93 9.29
CA LEU A 36 1.34 16.19 9.90
C LEU A 36 1.62 15.74 11.35
N PHE A 37 2.87 15.83 11.81
CA PHE A 37 3.26 15.50 13.18
C PHE A 37 3.18 16.71 14.12
N GLU A 38 2.97 17.92 13.61
CA GLU A 38 2.78 19.09 14.45
C GLU A 38 1.37 19.09 15.07
N LYS A 39 1.33 19.37 16.37
CA LYS A 39 0.06 19.47 17.10
C LYS A 39 -0.67 20.73 16.65
N THR A 40 -1.91 20.57 16.27
CA THR A 40 -2.84 21.67 15.96
C THR A 40 -3.85 21.81 17.10
N GLU A 41 -4.03 23.00 17.62
CA GLU A 41 -5.10 23.28 18.57
C GLU A 41 -6.44 23.31 17.83
N VAL A 42 -7.42 22.58 18.36
CA VAL A 42 -8.75 22.51 17.81
C VAL A 42 -9.74 23.13 18.80
N ALA A 43 -10.30 24.28 18.45
CA ALA A 43 -11.25 25.01 19.31
C ALA A 43 -12.60 24.29 19.41
N ASP A 44 -13.13 23.79 18.29
CA ASP A 44 -14.36 22.97 18.23
C ASP A 44 -14.02 21.50 17.96
N VAL A 45 -13.72 20.78 19.02
CA VAL A 45 -13.37 19.35 18.94
C VAL A 45 -14.53 18.51 18.41
N LYS A 46 -15.78 18.82 18.83
CA LYS A 46 -16.95 18.05 18.38
C LYS A 46 -17.25 18.25 16.90
N GLY A 47 -17.25 19.50 16.44
CA GLY A 47 -17.45 19.81 15.02
C GLY A 47 -16.37 19.15 14.16
N LYS A 48 -15.09 19.33 14.53
CA LYS A 48 -13.98 18.74 13.79
C LYS A 48 -14.03 17.20 13.78
N TRP A 49 -14.45 16.58 14.87
CA TRP A 49 -14.63 15.12 14.90
C TRP A 49 -15.74 14.66 13.94
N LEU A 50 -16.87 15.35 13.90
CA LEU A 50 -17.96 15.01 12.99
C LEU A 50 -17.58 15.22 11.52
N ASP A 51 -16.86 16.31 11.23
CA ASP A 51 -16.31 16.57 9.89
C ASP A 51 -15.38 15.46 9.45
N MET A 52 -14.44 15.05 10.32
CA MET A 52 -13.50 13.96 10.03
C MET A 52 -14.24 12.63 9.77
N LEU A 53 -15.26 12.30 10.57
CA LEU A 53 -16.05 11.08 10.36
C LEU A 53 -16.88 11.11 9.07
N SER A 54 -17.12 12.29 8.52
CA SER A 54 -17.82 12.47 7.25
C SER A 54 -16.89 12.44 6.03
N ASP A 55 -15.58 12.53 6.25
CA ASP A 55 -14.60 12.46 5.18
C ASP A 55 -14.63 11.10 4.48
N LEU A 56 -14.58 11.09 3.14
CA LEU A 56 -14.66 9.86 2.34
C LEU A 56 -13.49 8.89 2.58
N ASN A 57 -12.35 9.39 3.08
CA ASN A 57 -11.21 8.56 3.44
C ASN A 57 -11.33 7.94 4.84
N VAL A 58 -12.26 8.43 5.67
CA VAL A 58 -12.43 8.03 7.07
C VAL A 58 -13.76 7.33 7.30
N CYS A 59 -14.83 7.71 6.59
CA CYS A 59 -16.15 7.12 6.76
C CYS A 59 -16.14 5.61 6.42
N SER A 60 -17.10 4.88 7.00
CA SER A 60 -17.20 3.43 6.77
C SER A 60 -17.40 3.09 5.30
N GLN A 61 -16.57 2.18 4.78
CA GLN A 61 -16.66 1.65 3.42
C GLN A 61 -17.54 0.39 3.34
N LYS A 62 -18.26 0.03 4.39
CA LYS A 62 -19.02 -1.22 4.48
C LYS A 62 -19.98 -1.42 3.33
N GLY A 63 -20.76 -0.41 2.98
CA GLY A 63 -21.71 -0.50 1.88
C GLY A 63 -21.07 -0.76 0.51
N LEU A 64 -19.83 -0.32 0.31
CA LEU A 64 -19.07 -0.62 -0.90
C LEU A 64 -18.52 -2.05 -0.86
N VAL A 65 -17.96 -2.47 0.26
CA VAL A 65 -17.37 -3.81 0.44
C VAL A 65 -18.42 -4.91 0.33
N GLU A 66 -19.64 -4.69 0.84
CA GLU A 66 -20.75 -5.66 0.76
C GLU A 66 -21.26 -5.92 -0.66
N ARG A 67 -20.81 -5.17 -1.65
CA ARG A 67 -21.08 -5.45 -3.07
C ARG A 67 -20.21 -6.56 -3.65
N PHE A 68 -19.19 -6.98 -2.93
CA PHE A 68 -18.24 -8.02 -3.36
C PHE A 68 -18.37 -9.27 -2.50
N ASP A 69 -18.14 -10.43 -3.13
CA ASP A 69 -18.23 -11.71 -2.46
C ASP A 69 -16.99 -11.98 -1.58
N GLY A 70 -17.10 -11.74 -0.29
CA GLY A 70 -16.03 -11.97 0.67
C GLY A 70 -15.77 -13.45 1.01
N SER A 71 -16.63 -14.37 0.55
CA SER A 71 -16.59 -15.79 0.92
C SER A 71 -16.38 -16.74 -0.26
N ILE A 72 -16.07 -16.23 -1.44
CA ILE A 72 -15.84 -17.08 -2.64
C ILE A 72 -14.73 -18.09 -2.36
N GLY A 73 -15.01 -19.36 -2.75
CA GLY A 73 -14.09 -20.47 -2.53
C GLY A 73 -14.09 -21.01 -1.11
N ALA A 74 -14.87 -20.46 -0.19
CA ALA A 74 -15.00 -20.86 1.22
C ALA A 74 -13.65 -20.94 1.97
N GLY A 75 -12.64 -20.21 1.50
CA GLY A 75 -11.31 -20.15 2.10
C GLY A 75 -11.09 -18.98 3.07
N SER A 76 -12.01 -18.01 3.13
CA SER A 76 -11.89 -16.83 3.98
C SER A 76 -11.89 -17.22 5.46
N VAL A 77 -10.83 -16.86 6.17
CA VAL A 77 -10.74 -16.98 7.63
C VAL A 77 -11.23 -15.70 8.29
N PHE A 78 -10.80 -14.55 7.77
CA PHE A 78 -11.31 -13.25 8.18
C PHE A 78 -12.26 -12.70 7.10
N MET A 79 -13.47 -12.38 7.53
CA MET A 79 -14.39 -11.62 6.70
C MET A 79 -14.04 -10.13 6.76
N PRO A 80 -14.44 -9.32 5.76
CA PRO A 80 -14.10 -7.89 5.71
C PRO A 80 -14.51 -7.10 6.95
N TYR A 81 -15.61 -7.50 7.60
CA TYR A 81 -16.07 -6.94 8.86
C TYR A 81 -16.32 -8.03 9.88
N GLY A 82 -15.85 -7.81 11.09
CA GLY A 82 -15.93 -8.74 12.21
C GLY A 82 -16.56 -8.12 13.46
N GLY A 83 -16.39 -8.81 14.60
CA GLY A 83 -16.95 -8.44 15.88
C GLY A 83 -18.44 -8.82 16.01
N LYS A 84 -18.98 -8.62 17.20
CA LYS A 84 -20.38 -8.99 17.55
C LYS A 84 -21.42 -8.41 16.58
N TYR A 85 -21.21 -7.19 16.13
CA TYR A 85 -22.13 -6.46 15.25
C TYR A 85 -21.69 -6.42 13.79
N GLN A 86 -20.55 -7.07 13.47
CA GLN A 86 -19.96 -7.05 12.14
C GLN A 86 -19.75 -5.63 11.58
N LEU A 87 -19.27 -4.74 12.44
CA LEU A 87 -18.98 -3.35 12.13
C LEU A 87 -17.48 -3.04 12.25
N THR A 88 -16.69 -3.95 12.80
CA THR A 88 -15.24 -3.77 12.95
C THR A 88 -14.55 -4.21 11.68
N GLU A 89 -13.91 -3.27 11.02
CA GLU A 89 -13.15 -3.52 9.80
C GLU A 89 -11.94 -4.43 10.07
N THR A 90 -11.77 -5.43 9.23
CA THR A 90 -10.61 -6.34 9.27
C THR A 90 -9.47 -5.74 8.46
N GLN A 91 -8.32 -5.55 9.08
CA GLN A 91 -7.19 -4.84 8.48
C GLN A 91 -6.26 -5.74 7.64
N ALA A 92 -6.47 -7.06 7.65
CA ALA A 92 -5.70 -8.01 6.86
C ALA A 92 -6.62 -9.07 6.25
N MET A 93 -6.31 -9.49 5.04
CA MET A 93 -6.89 -10.67 4.44
C MET A 93 -6.21 -11.91 5.02
N VAL A 94 -6.99 -12.88 5.48
CA VAL A 94 -6.52 -14.20 5.89
C VAL A 94 -7.39 -15.25 5.22
N ALA A 95 -6.79 -16.12 4.42
CA ALA A 95 -7.50 -17.15 3.68
C ALA A 95 -6.73 -18.48 3.71
N LYS A 96 -7.45 -19.59 3.78
CA LYS A 96 -6.87 -20.93 3.66
C LYS A 96 -6.34 -21.16 2.25
N LEU A 97 -5.20 -21.82 2.15
CA LEU A 97 -4.69 -22.23 0.85
C LEU A 97 -5.67 -23.23 0.19
N PRO A 98 -5.99 -23.05 -1.10
CA PRO A 98 -6.82 -24.01 -1.82
C PRO A 98 -6.06 -25.33 -1.98
N VAL A 99 -6.70 -26.43 -1.65
CA VAL A 99 -6.17 -27.78 -1.84
C VAL A 99 -7.12 -28.61 -2.71
N LEU A 100 -6.56 -29.45 -3.57
CA LEU A 100 -7.36 -30.28 -4.49
C LEU A 100 -8.14 -31.35 -3.74
N LYS A 101 -7.61 -31.86 -2.64
CA LYS A 101 -8.24 -32.91 -1.82
C LYS A 101 -7.93 -32.67 -0.34
N GLY A 102 -8.90 -33.01 0.51
CA GLY A 102 -8.73 -32.90 1.96
C GLY A 102 -8.97 -31.49 2.51
N ARG A 103 -8.36 -31.17 3.64
CA ARG A 103 -8.43 -29.89 4.35
C ARG A 103 -7.04 -29.41 4.71
N THR A 104 -6.89 -28.11 4.86
CA THR A 104 -5.66 -27.49 5.32
C THR A 104 -5.95 -26.43 6.38
N ASP A 105 -5.05 -26.27 7.33
CA ASP A 105 -5.03 -25.16 8.27
C ASP A 105 -3.95 -24.13 7.92
N THR A 106 -3.21 -24.37 6.83
CA THR A 106 -2.27 -23.39 6.30
C THR A 106 -3.03 -22.24 5.66
N VAL A 107 -2.64 -21.02 6.01
CA VAL A 107 -3.25 -19.80 5.52
C VAL A 107 -2.24 -18.93 4.79
N THR A 108 -2.74 -18.11 3.88
CA THR A 108 -2.05 -16.94 3.34
C THR A 108 -2.60 -15.70 3.99
N MET A 109 -1.73 -14.73 4.22
CA MET A 109 -2.10 -13.44 4.79
C MET A 109 -1.62 -12.33 3.87
N MET A 110 -2.43 -11.28 3.73
CA MET A 110 -2.09 -10.11 2.95
C MET A 110 -2.65 -8.85 3.62
N SER A 111 -1.86 -7.81 3.64
CA SER A 111 -2.27 -6.49 4.08
C SER A 111 -1.63 -5.42 3.20
N TYR A 112 -2.02 -4.19 3.39
CA TYR A 112 -1.39 -3.05 2.74
C TYR A 112 -1.19 -1.91 3.74
N GLY A 113 -0.26 -1.04 3.43
CA GLY A 113 -0.05 0.22 4.11
C GLY A 113 0.07 1.35 3.10
N PHE A 114 -0.69 2.41 3.30
CA PHE A 114 -0.64 3.62 2.48
C PHE A 114 -1.37 4.75 3.18
N ASP A 115 -0.77 5.91 3.24
CA ASP A 115 -1.36 7.17 3.67
C ASP A 115 -1.11 8.21 2.58
N PRO A 116 -2.14 8.66 1.86
CA PRO A 116 -1.99 9.57 0.73
C PRO A 116 -1.53 10.97 1.14
N GLU A 117 -1.96 11.48 2.30
CA GLU A 117 -1.59 12.80 2.79
C GLU A 117 -0.14 12.82 3.25
N LEU A 118 0.23 11.84 4.07
CA LEU A 118 1.60 11.67 4.54
C LEU A 118 2.57 11.46 3.37
N SER A 119 2.20 10.62 2.40
CA SER A 119 3.02 10.34 1.22
C SER A 119 3.16 11.55 0.30
N SER A 120 2.13 12.40 0.22
CA SER A 120 2.16 13.64 -0.56
C SER A 120 3.04 14.71 0.08
N TRP A 121 3.00 14.81 1.41
CA TRP A 121 3.85 15.72 2.16
C TRP A 121 5.31 15.26 2.18
N SER A 122 5.54 13.98 2.44
CA SER A 122 6.87 13.40 2.54
C SER A 122 6.86 11.94 2.07
N PRO A 123 7.32 11.65 0.84
CA PRO A 123 7.42 10.29 0.33
C PRO A 123 8.25 9.37 1.24
N TYR A 124 9.29 9.90 1.90
CA TYR A 124 10.09 9.17 2.89
C TYR A 124 9.23 8.68 4.06
N HIS A 125 8.55 9.59 4.76
CA HIS A 125 7.70 9.22 5.90
C HIS A 125 6.50 8.38 5.46
N GLY A 126 5.92 8.67 4.29
CA GLY A 126 4.85 7.86 3.71
C GLY A 126 5.26 6.41 3.54
N ALA A 127 6.46 6.16 3.02
CA ALA A 127 6.98 4.81 2.85
C ALA A 127 7.31 4.12 4.18
N VAL A 128 7.95 4.82 5.14
CA VAL A 128 8.17 4.29 6.51
C VAL A 128 6.85 3.80 7.11
N TYR A 129 5.84 4.66 7.12
CA TYR A 129 4.54 4.31 7.72
C TYR A 129 3.78 3.25 6.93
N ALA A 130 3.92 3.22 5.60
CA ALA A 130 3.33 2.18 4.78
C ALA A 130 3.90 0.79 5.14
N VAL A 131 5.22 0.67 5.28
CA VAL A 131 5.87 -0.58 5.71
C VAL A 131 5.44 -0.97 7.11
N VAL A 132 5.58 -0.06 8.09
CA VAL A 132 5.24 -0.35 9.50
C VAL A 132 3.76 -0.72 9.64
N SER A 133 2.86 0.03 8.99
CA SER A 133 1.42 -0.24 9.03
C SER A 133 1.07 -1.60 8.44
N SER A 134 1.63 -1.96 7.29
CA SER A 134 1.37 -3.27 6.67
C SER A 134 1.89 -4.43 7.53
N VAL A 135 3.09 -4.30 8.11
CA VAL A 135 3.63 -5.30 9.04
C VAL A 135 2.77 -5.44 10.28
N ALA A 136 2.39 -4.32 10.90
CA ALA A 136 1.57 -4.33 12.12
C ALA A 136 0.22 -5.04 11.89
N LYS A 137 -0.40 -4.85 10.74
CA LYS A 137 -1.65 -5.53 10.37
C LYS A 137 -1.49 -7.04 10.26
N ILE A 138 -0.39 -7.52 9.67
CA ILE A 138 -0.09 -8.97 9.59
C ILE A 138 0.18 -9.55 10.98
N VAL A 139 0.95 -8.84 11.82
CA VAL A 139 1.24 -9.28 13.20
C VAL A 139 -0.04 -9.31 14.03
N ALA A 140 -0.90 -8.31 13.91
CA ALA A 140 -2.21 -8.28 14.58
C ALA A 140 -3.13 -9.44 14.13
N ALA A 141 -2.97 -9.93 12.90
CA ALA A 141 -3.66 -11.10 12.39
C ALA A 141 -3.02 -12.44 12.81
N GLY A 142 -1.93 -12.42 13.60
CA GLY A 142 -1.21 -13.61 14.08
C GLY A 142 -0.06 -14.06 13.19
N GLY A 143 0.34 -13.26 12.21
CA GLY A 143 1.46 -13.56 11.31
C GLY A 143 2.82 -13.29 11.93
N ASP A 144 3.82 -14.03 11.47
CA ASP A 144 5.22 -13.83 11.84
C ASP A 144 5.85 -12.78 10.93
N TYR A 145 6.28 -11.64 11.50
CA TYR A 145 6.87 -10.53 10.76
C TYR A 145 8.15 -10.93 10.01
N SER A 146 8.93 -11.88 10.51
CA SER A 146 10.18 -12.31 9.88
C SER A 146 9.95 -13.05 8.54
N ARG A 147 8.74 -13.49 8.29
CA ARG A 147 8.34 -14.25 7.10
C ARG A 147 7.62 -13.39 6.06
N ILE A 148 7.39 -12.12 6.34
CA ILE A 148 6.72 -11.20 5.41
C ILE A 148 7.59 -10.98 4.18
N ARG A 149 6.94 -10.86 3.02
CA ARG A 149 7.51 -10.41 1.77
C ARG A 149 6.73 -9.21 1.27
N PHE A 150 7.43 -8.20 0.81
CA PHE A 150 6.84 -6.97 0.33
C PHE A 150 6.75 -6.96 -1.19
N THR A 151 5.66 -6.38 -1.67
CA THR A 151 5.53 -5.88 -3.04
C THR A 151 5.23 -4.40 -2.94
N PHE A 152 6.04 -3.59 -3.60
CA PHE A 152 5.85 -2.16 -3.65
C PHE A 152 5.20 -1.78 -4.97
N GLN A 153 4.25 -0.86 -4.92
CA GLN A 153 3.65 -0.25 -6.08
C GLN A 153 3.73 1.26 -5.91
N GLU A 154 4.33 1.92 -6.87
CA GLU A 154 4.66 3.33 -6.80
C GLU A 154 4.05 4.08 -7.98
N TYR A 155 3.48 5.24 -7.69
CA TYR A 155 2.91 6.14 -8.68
C TYR A 155 3.46 7.55 -8.46
N PHE A 156 4.38 7.95 -9.31
CA PHE A 156 4.95 9.28 -9.29
C PHE A 156 4.67 10.01 -10.59
N ARG A 157 4.82 11.34 -10.56
CA ARG A 157 4.79 12.15 -11.77
C ARG A 157 5.94 11.73 -12.69
N ARG A 158 5.77 11.93 -14.00
CA ARG A 158 6.88 11.67 -14.94
C ARG A 158 8.11 12.46 -14.51
N MET A 159 9.20 11.78 -14.24
CA MET A 159 10.45 12.36 -13.75
C MET A 159 11.21 13.09 -14.86
N ASN A 160 11.23 12.55 -16.09
CA ASN A 160 12.08 13.02 -17.19
C ASN A 160 13.54 13.17 -16.68
N GLU A 161 14.25 14.20 -17.14
CA GLU A 161 15.61 14.53 -16.70
C GLU A 161 15.65 15.54 -15.53
N ASN A 162 14.60 15.59 -14.70
CA ASN A 162 14.51 16.55 -13.60
C ASN A 162 14.97 15.91 -12.28
N PRO A 163 16.12 16.30 -11.72
CA PRO A 163 16.69 15.71 -10.49
C PRO A 163 15.79 15.83 -9.26
N SER A 164 15.05 16.94 -9.13
CA SER A 164 14.11 17.15 -8.01
C SER A 164 12.89 16.23 -8.11
N ARG A 165 12.43 15.87 -9.30
CA ARG A 165 11.35 14.89 -9.46
C ARG A 165 11.80 13.48 -9.09
N TRP A 166 13.04 13.13 -9.37
CA TRP A 166 13.65 11.88 -8.96
C TRP A 166 13.81 11.76 -7.45
N SER A 167 13.81 12.90 -6.72
CA SER A 167 13.79 12.93 -5.25
C SER A 167 12.63 12.13 -4.67
N GLN A 168 11.44 12.17 -5.26
CA GLN A 168 10.24 11.54 -4.71
C GLN A 168 10.35 10.01 -4.64
N PRO A 169 10.58 9.28 -5.74
CA PRO A 169 10.73 7.82 -5.68
C PRO A 169 11.97 7.40 -4.88
N PHE A 170 13.05 8.16 -4.96
CA PHE A 170 14.25 7.85 -4.20
C PHE A 170 14.05 8.03 -2.68
N SER A 171 13.35 9.09 -2.25
CA SER A 171 12.97 9.29 -0.85
C SER A 171 12.05 8.19 -0.34
N ALA A 172 11.08 7.76 -1.15
CA ALA A 172 10.21 6.64 -0.79
C ALA A 172 11.00 5.32 -0.64
N LEU A 173 11.94 5.06 -1.54
CA LEU A 173 12.83 3.89 -1.44
C LEU A 173 13.66 3.91 -0.17
N LEU A 174 14.24 5.07 0.20
CA LEU A 174 14.99 5.24 1.44
C LEU A 174 14.13 5.03 2.68
N GLY A 175 12.87 5.48 2.64
CA GLY A 175 11.93 5.29 3.74
C GLY A 175 11.47 3.84 3.89
N ALA A 176 11.39 3.10 2.79
CA ALA A 176 11.01 1.69 2.81
C ALA A 176 12.15 0.78 3.29
N TYR A 177 13.41 1.18 3.06
CA TYR A 177 14.62 0.48 3.49
C TYR A 177 14.88 0.66 4.97
#